data_143a6dc384294dbc9a11d19a00ff5933
#
_entry.id   143a6dc384294dbc9a11d19a00ff5933
#
_cell.length_a   1.000
_cell.length_b   1.000
_cell.length_c   1.000
_cell.angle_alpha   90.00
_cell.angle_beta   90.00
_cell.angle_gamma   90.00
#
_symmetry.space_group_name_H-M   'P 1'
#
loop_
_entity.id
_entity.type
_entity.pdbx_description
1 polymer ?
#
loop_
_entity_poly.entity_id
_entity_poly.type
_entity_poly.pdbx_seq_one_letter_code
_entity_poly.pdbx_strand_id
1 'polypeptide(L)'
;MLNIELNDLIKQIITTQAKSQTIEVKAAHGGTPKRLYDTLSSFSNQDDGGIIVFGLDETQNFKPVGVYDLQDLQKKVTEQCNQMIPQIRAIFTIIEYEGVNICSAEIPSIDITNRPCYYAGAGKVKGSYVRVGDADLPMTDYEIYNFESFKSHVHDDERPIDRATLSLLRENDINNFILQMKLNRPGFSKLSENQIYELLSITRNNIPTLASVLNFGIYPQGLLPQLAITAIVVPGETIGDITSDGIRFLDKKRIEGTLSEMLDEAIAFCKRNIKVQTIINPNNGKREDRTEYPINAIREAILNALIHRDYSIYTEGTPIQICFFTNRLEIHSPGSLYGRMTIFDLGKARPDLRNPALATMSEFLLKTENRYSGIPTIRREMKEYNLPEPVFENKRNEFVVTLYNNQHTSNNNEDIDLIRFCKSPKSRKEIAEYLDIKTTSFVTKEYIQPLVDAGKLKLTIPDKPKSKNQKYYSD
;
A
#
# COMPACT_ATOMS: atom_id res chain seq x y z
N MET A 1 24.23 14.19 -5.74
CA MET A 1 23.59 15.48 -5.33
C MET A 1 24.51 16.63 -5.69
N LEU A 2 23.94 17.74 -6.16
CA LEU A 2 24.69 18.97 -6.39
C LEU A 2 24.87 19.75 -5.08
N ASN A 3 25.89 20.61 -5.01
CA ASN A 3 26.14 21.42 -3.80
C ASN A 3 24.95 22.32 -3.43
N ILE A 4 24.23 22.83 -4.42
CA ILE A 4 23.02 23.65 -4.21
C ILE A 4 21.91 22.81 -3.59
N GLU A 5 21.69 21.60 -4.07
CA GLU A 5 20.68 20.69 -3.55
C GLU A 5 20.95 20.30 -2.10
N LEU A 6 22.21 20.05 -1.75
CA LEU A 6 22.58 19.76 -0.36
C LEU A 6 22.36 20.96 0.55
N ASN A 7 22.68 22.18 0.08
CA ASN A 7 22.44 23.41 0.84
C ASN A 7 20.95 23.61 1.12
N ASP A 8 20.08 23.38 0.13
CA ASP A 8 18.63 23.51 0.29
C ASP A 8 18.06 22.42 1.20
N LEU A 9 18.57 21.19 1.10
CA LEU A 9 18.22 20.09 1.99
C LEU A 9 18.56 20.41 3.46
N ILE A 10 19.76 20.96 3.72
CA ILE A 10 20.16 21.38 5.08
C ILE A 10 19.19 22.44 5.63
N LYS A 11 18.88 23.47 4.83
CA LYS A 11 17.90 24.51 5.23
C LYS A 11 16.54 23.91 5.54
N GLN A 12 16.07 22.96 4.72
CA GLN A 12 14.82 22.26 4.96
C GLN A 12 14.84 21.50 6.28
N ILE A 13 15.88 20.69 6.54
CA ILE A 13 16.04 19.93 7.78
C ILE A 13 16.04 20.86 9.01
N ILE A 14 16.81 21.96 8.96
CA ILE A 14 16.88 22.93 10.07
C ILE A 14 15.52 23.63 10.29
N THR A 15 14.81 23.97 9.20
CA THR A 15 13.52 24.66 9.29
C THR A 15 12.42 23.76 9.80
N THR A 16 12.34 22.53 9.30
CA THR A 16 11.30 21.56 9.68
C THR A 16 11.59 20.87 11.00
N GLN A 17 12.86 20.87 11.43
CA GLN A 17 13.34 20.11 12.59
C GLN A 17 12.90 18.65 12.58
N ALA A 18 12.91 18.03 11.38
CA ALA A 18 12.45 16.67 11.16
C ALA A 18 13.30 15.96 10.11
N LYS A 19 13.50 14.66 10.32
CA LYS A 19 13.97 13.72 9.30
C LYS A 19 12.79 13.24 8.48
N SER A 20 13.05 12.81 7.26
CA SER A 20 12.04 12.13 6.43
C SER A 20 12.40 10.66 6.26
N GLN A 21 11.53 9.92 5.60
CA GLN A 21 11.78 8.49 5.30
C GLN A 21 13.07 8.27 4.49
N THR A 22 13.50 9.26 3.72
CA THR A 22 14.71 9.19 2.87
C THR A 22 15.90 9.96 3.44
N ILE A 23 15.79 10.53 4.63
CA ILE A 23 16.84 11.39 5.22
C ILE A 23 17.20 10.87 6.62
N GLU A 24 18.50 10.70 6.86
CA GLU A 24 19.08 10.46 8.17
C GLU A 24 20.11 11.54 8.50
N VAL A 25 20.23 11.88 9.78
CA VAL A 25 21.15 12.93 10.25
C VAL A 25 22.10 12.36 11.32
N LYS A 26 23.38 12.69 11.22
CA LYS A 26 24.42 12.30 12.17
C LYS A 26 25.35 13.47 12.46
N ALA A 27 25.61 13.73 13.72
CA ALA A 27 26.46 14.87 14.15
C ALA A 27 27.91 14.79 13.60
N ALA A 28 28.56 13.65 13.71
CA ALA A 28 29.94 13.38 13.22
C ALA A 28 31.03 14.36 13.63
N HIS A 29 30.76 15.33 14.52
CA HIS A 29 31.78 16.29 15.05
C HIS A 29 32.78 15.61 16.01
N GLY A 30 32.42 14.52 16.66
CA GLY A 30 33.28 13.71 17.53
C GLY A 30 33.90 12.50 16.83
N GLY A 31 33.78 12.42 15.51
CA GLY A 31 34.27 11.33 14.67
C GLY A 31 33.19 10.59 13.91
N THR A 32 33.60 9.65 13.05
CA THR A 32 32.69 8.88 12.20
C THR A 32 31.79 7.94 13.03
N PRO A 33 30.47 7.90 12.80
CA PRO A 33 29.58 6.95 13.47
C PRO A 33 30.05 5.49 13.29
N LYS A 34 30.14 4.76 14.40
CA LYS A 34 30.67 3.38 14.41
C LYS A 34 29.74 2.37 13.76
N ARG A 35 28.45 2.68 13.68
CA ARG A 35 27.42 1.76 13.18
C ARG A 35 26.41 2.51 12.33
N LEU A 36 26.44 2.25 11.04
CA LEU A 36 25.48 2.76 10.05
C LEU A 36 24.75 1.63 9.33
N TYR A 37 25.03 0.36 9.69
CA TYR A 37 24.54 -0.81 8.95
C TYR A 37 23.01 -0.87 8.85
N ASP A 38 22.32 -0.44 9.90
CA ASP A 38 20.85 -0.44 9.96
C ASP A 38 20.29 0.55 8.93
N THR A 39 20.83 1.77 8.90
CA THR A 39 20.45 2.81 7.93
C THR A 39 20.91 2.47 6.50
N LEU A 40 22.11 1.92 6.34
CA LEU A 40 22.58 1.47 5.03
C LEU A 40 21.68 0.38 4.45
N SER A 41 21.28 -0.59 5.28
CA SER A 41 20.34 -1.64 4.89
C SER A 41 18.97 -1.07 4.54
N SER A 42 18.39 -0.27 5.43
CA SER A 42 17.03 0.25 5.26
C SER A 42 16.89 1.13 4.01
N PHE A 43 17.87 2.03 3.77
CA PHE A 43 17.88 2.88 2.58
C PHE A 43 18.08 2.09 1.29
N SER A 44 18.96 1.10 1.29
CA SER A 44 19.17 0.26 0.11
C SER A 44 17.98 -0.65 -0.22
N ASN A 45 17.13 -0.97 0.75
CA ASN A 45 15.97 -1.82 0.59
C ASN A 45 14.67 -1.07 0.21
N GLN A 46 14.67 0.25 0.18
CA GLN A 46 13.56 1.05 -0.34
C GLN A 46 13.83 1.55 -1.77
N ASP A 47 12.78 1.99 -2.48
CA ASP A 47 12.90 2.30 -3.92
C ASP A 47 13.65 3.60 -4.19
N ASP A 48 13.55 4.58 -3.31
CA ASP A 48 14.17 5.90 -3.49
C ASP A 48 15.61 5.98 -2.95
N GLY A 49 16.11 4.92 -2.30
CA GLY A 49 17.37 5.00 -1.57
C GLY A 49 17.27 5.98 -0.40
N GLY A 50 18.36 6.64 -0.04
CA GLY A 50 18.34 7.65 1.03
C GLY A 50 19.60 8.46 1.12
N ILE A 51 19.57 9.50 1.94
CA ILE A 51 20.67 10.44 2.16
C ILE A 51 21.00 10.49 3.64
N ILE A 52 22.26 10.25 3.98
CA ILE A 52 22.78 10.48 5.33
C ILE A 52 23.52 11.81 5.33
N VAL A 53 23.06 12.77 6.13
CA VAL A 53 23.71 14.08 6.29
C VAL A 53 24.55 14.06 7.57
N PHE A 54 25.85 14.30 7.44
CA PHE A 54 26.82 14.35 8.54
C PHE A 54 27.21 15.78 8.83
N GLY A 55 27.26 16.15 10.11
CA GLY A 55 27.65 17.47 10.59
C GLY A 55 26.49 18.31 11.11
N LEU A 56 25.29 17.73 11.23
CA LEU A 56 24.14 18.34 11.93
C LEU A 56 23.86 17.55 13.21
N ASP A 57 23.61 18.24 14.32
CA ASP A 57 23.29 17.60 15.61
C ASP A 57 21.79 17.63 15.90
N GLU A 58 21.14 16.48 15.75
CA GLU A 58 19.72 16.29 16.02
C GLU A 58 19.35 16.63 17.47
N THR A 59 20.24 16.33 18.43
CA THR A 59 20.00 16.61 19.86
C THR A 59 20.01 18.11 20.17
N GLN A 60 20.57 18.93 19.29
CA GLN A 60 20.62 20.39 19.37
C GLN A 60 19.78 21.07 18.28
N ASN A 61 18.58 20.52 17.99
CA ASN A 61 17.68 21.04 16.96
C ASN A 61 18.33 21.15 15.58
N PHE A 62 19.06 20.12 15.16
CA PHE A 62 19.77 20.04 13.88
C PHE A 62 20.80 21.15 13.67
N LYS A 63 21.41 21.62 14.74
CA LYS A 63 22.44 22.65 14.67
C LYS A 63 23.65 22.18 13.83
N PRO A 64 24.17 23.02 12.91
CA PRO A 64 25.42 22.74 12.21
C PRO A 64 26.60 22.68 13.18
N VAL A 65 27.21 21.51 13.33
CA VAL A 65 28.38 21.24 14.20
C VAL A 65 29.62 20.82 13.41
N GLY A 66 29.43 20.53 12.13
CA GLY A 66 30.48 20.13 11.21
C GLY A 66 30.95 18.68 11.39
N VAL A 67 31.72 18.22 10.42
CA VAL A 67 32.38 16.91 10.44
C VAL A 67 33.84 17.09 10.94
N TYR A 68 34.27 16.24 11.89
CA TYR A 68 35.61 16.32 12.47
C TYR A 68 36.70 16.10 11.43
N ASP A 69 36.60 15.06 10.62
CA ASP A 69 37.56 14.72 9.56
C ASP A 69 36.80 14.13 8.36
N LEU A 70 36.75 14.88 7.27
CA LEU A 70 36.04 14.50 6.04
C LEU A 70 36.63 13.27 5.35
N GLN A 71 37.96 13.13 5.39
CA GLN A 71 38.63 12.01 4.74
C GLN A 71 38.42 10.72 5.54
N ASP A 72 38.54 10.77 6.87
CA ASP A 72 38.26 9.64 7.76
C ASP A 72 36.77 9.23 7.65
N LEU A 73 35.85 10.21 7.60
CA LEU A 73 34.42 9.96 7.42
C LEU A 73 34.16 9.16 6.15
N GLN A 74 34.59 9.65 4.98
CA GLN A 74 34.40 8.99 3.70
C GLN A 74 34.98 7.58 3.69
N LYS A 75 36.18 7.41 4.21
CA LYS A 75 36.84 6.10 4.31
C LYS A 75 36.03 5.12 5.15
N LYS A 76 35.65 5.50 6.36
CA LYS A 76 34.93 4.61 7.30
C LYS A 76 33.49 4.31 6.84
N VAL A 77 32.79 5.27 6.24
CA VAL A 77 31.47 5.02 5.62
C VAL A 77 31.62 4.04 4.46
N THR A 78 32.63 4.21 3.61
CA THR A 78 32.91 3.27 2.50
C THR A 78 33.25 1.87 3.02
N GLU A 79 34.04 1.76 4.08
CA GLU A 79 34.34 0.48 4.73
C GLU A 79 33.08 -0.22 5.24
N GLN A 80 32.13 0.52 5.85
CA GLN A 80 30.85 -0.03 6.27
C GLN A 80 29.97 -0.43 5.07
N CYS A 81 29.94 0.36 4.01
CA CYS A 81 29.25 0.02 2.76
C CYS A 81 29.77 -1.27 2.12
N ASN A 82 31.09 -1.52 2.19
CA ASN A 82 31.72 -2.73 1.68
C ASN A 82 31.39 -3.98 2.51
N GLN A 83 30.92 -3.83 3.75
CA GLN A 83 30.48 -4.93 4.61
C GLN A 83 29.00 -5.28 4.41
N MET A 84 28.30 -4.57 3.54
CA MET A 84 26.93 -4.90 3.16
C MET A 84 26.90 -5.95 2.03
N ILE A 85 25.86 -6.74 1.97
CA ILE A 85 25.60 -7.73 0.91
C ILE A 85 24.22 -7.44 0.31
N PRO A 86 24.15 -7.07 -1.00
CA PRO A 86 25.27 -6.70 -1.86
C PRO A 86 25.97 -5.41 -1.39
N GLN A 87 27.22 -5.20 -1.85
CA GLN A 87 27.99 -4.02 -1.50
C GLN A 87 27.31 -2.74 -1.98
N ILE A 88 27.31 -1.70 -1.15
CA ILE A 88 26.75 -0.39 -1.43
C ILE A 88 27.86 0.53 -1.94
N ARG A 89 27.53 1.40 -2.89
CA ARG A 89 28.42 2.45 -3.39
C ARG A 89 27.82 3.81 -3.07
N ALA A 90 28.15 4.35 -1.90
CA ALA A 90 27.70 5.68 -1.50
C ALA A 90 28.36 6.78 -2.34
N ILE A 91 27.59 7.83 -2.66
CA ILE A 91 28.10 9.02 -3.36
C ILE A 91 28.16 10.16 -2.36
N PHE A 92 29.33 10.79 -2.23
CA PHE A 92 29.57 11.86 -1.25
C PHE A 92 29.48 13.23 -1.91
N THR A 93 28.85 14.18 -1.19
CA THR A 93 28.86 15.60 -1.53
C THR A 93 29.25 16.39 -0.28
N ILE A 94 30.16 17.36 -0.42
CA ILE A 94 30.69 18.16 0.68
C ILE A 94 30.46 19.62 0.37
N ILE A 95 29.95 20.36 1.36
CA ILE A 95 29.81 21.81 1.31
C ILE A 95 30.29 22.45 2.61
N GLU A 96 30.65 23.71 2.55
CA GLU A 96 30.79 24.56 3.71
C GLU A 96 29.43 25.26 3.97
N TYR A 97 28.92 25.13 5.18
CA TYR A 97 27.63 25.71 5.61
C TYR A 97 27.86 26.41 6.98
N GLU A 98 27.60 27.72 7.04
CA GLU A 98 27.81 28.53 8.26
C GLU A 98 29.18 28.35 8.91
N GLY A 99 30.22 28.25 8.09
CA GLY A 99 31.64 28.12 8.54
C GLY A 99 32.05 26.73 9.00
N VAL A 100 31.21 25.70 8.82
CA VAL A 100 31.53 24.30 9.12
C VAL A 100 31.34 23.40 7.89
N ASN A 101 32.10 22.33 7.82
CA ASN A 101 31.99 21.36 6.73
C ASN A 101 30.86 20.37 7.01
N ILE A 102 29.91 20.28 6.10
CA ILE A 102 28.83 19.29 6.09
C ILE A 102 29.06 18.31 4.93
N CYS A 103 28.88 17.03 5.19
CA CYS A 103 29.01 15.97 4.20
C CYS A 103 27.70 15.20 4.08
N SER A 104 27.24 14.93 2.86
CA SER A 104 26.18 13.95 2.62
C SER A 104 26.74 12.68 2.01
N ALA A 105 26.12 11.54 2.34
CA ALA A 105 26.31 10.27 1.64
C ALA A 105 24.96 9.83 1.07
N GLU A 106 24.86 9.81 -0.25
CA GLU A 106 23.70 9.25 -0.94
C GLU A 106 23.86 7.73 -1.00
N ILE A 107 22.90 7.04 -0.45
CA ILE A 107 22.83 5.57 -0.43
C ILE A 107 21.84 5.14 -1.51
N PRO A 108 22.31 4.51 -2.59
CA PRO A 108 21.43 4.12 -3.68
C PRO A 108 20.51 2.99 -3.25
N SER A 109 19.31 2.94 -3.82
CA SER A 109 18.49 1.75 -3.78
C SER A 109 19.15 0.60 -4.52
N ILE A 110 18.92 -0.61 -4.06
CA ILE A 110 19.38 -1.83 -4.75
C ILE A 110 18.21 -2.40 -5.54
N ASP A 111 18.49 -2.87 -6.75
CA ASP A 111 17.47 -3.54 -7.57
C ASP A 111 16.79 -4.65 -6.77
N ILE A 112 15.47 -4.77 -6.90
CA ILE A 112 14.66 -5.71 -6.11
C ILE A 112 15.14 -7.17 -6.25
N THR A 113 15.72 -7.54 -7.38
CA THR A 113 16.30 -8.89 -7.61
C THR A 113 17.51 -9.17 -6.73
N ASN A 114 18.11 -8.13 -6.13
CA ASN A 114 19.26 -8.22 -5.24
C ASN A 114 18.95 -7.89 -3.78
N ARG A 115 17.68 -7.53 -3.47
CA ARG A 115 17.22 -7.35 -2.08
C ARG A 115 16.97 -8.71 -1.40
N PRO A 116 17.03 -8.78 -0.07
CA PRO A 116 17.37 -7.67 0.82
C PRO A 116 18.87 -7.40 0.87
N CYS A 117 19.23 -6.11 0.98
CA CYS A 117 20.57 -5.68 1.36
C CYS A 117 20.74 -5.81 2.88
N TYR A 118 21.81 -6.44 3.32
CA TYR A 118 22.01 -6.73 4.75
C TYR A 118 23.47 -6.62 5.18
N TYR A 119 23.70 -6.41 6.47
CA TYR A 119 25.02 -6.43 7.05
C TYR A 119 25.58 -7.85 7.15
N ALA A 120 26.71 -8.12 6.49
CA ALA A 120 27.32 -9.45 6.43
C ALA A 120 27.62 -10.05 7.80
N GLY A 121 28.11 -9.22 8.74
CA GLY A 121 28.47 -9.66 10.10
C GLY A 121 27.29 -10.15 10.95
N ALA A 122 26.07 -9.72 10.66
CA ALA A 122 24.85 -10.17 11.35
C ALA A 122 24.08 -11.25 10.56
N GLY A 123 24.41 -11.44 9.28
CA GLY A 123 23.68 -12.32 8.38
C GLY A 123 22.32 -11.75 7.96
N LYS A 124 21.67 -12.39 6.98
CA LYS A 124 20.46 -11.88 6.32
C LYS A 124 19.32 -11.59 7.30
N VAL A 125 18.99 -12.53 8.17
CA VAL A 125 17.83 -12.42 9.07
C VAL A 125 17.99 -11.28 10.09
N LYS A 126 19.19 -11.09 10.65
CA LYS A 126 19.43 -10.08 11.68
C LYS A 126 20.05 -8.78 11.16
N GLY A 127 20.51 -8.77 9.91
CA GLY A 127 21.20 -7.66 9.28
C GLY A 127 20.37 -6.92 8.23
N SER A 128 19.12 -7.36 7.98
CA SER A 128 18.21 -6.71 7.05
C SER A 128 17.28 -5.75 7.77
N TYR A 129 17.18 -4.53 7.28
CA TYR A 129 16.37 -3.46 7.86
C TYR A 129 15.47 -2.81 6.82
N VAL A 130 14.32 -2.31 7.29
CA VAL A 130 13.36 -1.52 6.52
C VAL A 130 13.15 -0.16 7.18
N ARG A 131 12.97 0.88 6.38
CA ARG A 131 12.70 2.24 6.87
C ARG A 131 11.20 2.43 7.09
N VAL A 132 10.81 2.84 8.29
CA VAL A 132 9.42 3.17 8.65
C VAL A 132 9.42 4.55 9.31
N GLY A 133 8.96 5.54 8.57
CA GLY A 133 9.12 6.95 8.97
C GLY A 133 10.60 7.32 9.06
N ASP A 134 11.08 7.67 10.26
CA ASP A 134 12.48 7.99 10.55
C ASP A 134 13.25 6.90 11.29
N ALA A 135 12.64 5.71 11.46
CA ALA A 135 13.21 4.58 12.19
C ALA A 135 13.67 3.45 11.25
N ASP A 136 14.85 2.87 11.55
CA ASP A 136 15.35 1.66 10.92
C ASP A 136 14.90 0.45 11.74
N LEU A 137 13.94 -0.31 11.23
CA LEU A 137 13.38 -1.48 11.90
C LEU A 137 13.91 -2.78 11.26
N PRO A 138 14.23 -3.82 12.06
CA PRO A 138 14.55 -5.13 11.51
C PRO A 138 13.42 -5.64 10.61
N MET A 139 13.78 -6.24 9.48
CA MET A 139 12.82 -6.93 8.62
C MET A 139 12.27 -8.16 9.34
N THR A 140 11.00 -8.42 9.14
CA THR A 140 10.36 -9.68 9.51
C THR A 140 10.76 -10.80 8.53
N ASP A 141 10.60 -12.05 8.94
CA ASP A 141 10.80 -13.21 8.06
C ASP A 141 9.92 -13.14 6.81
N TYR A 142 8.73 -12.57 6.94
CA TYR A 142 7.83 -12.33 5.82
C TYR A 142 8.37 -11.32 4.80
N GLU A 143 8.94 -10.21 5.25
CA GLU A 143 9.53 -9.21 4.34
C GLU A 143 10.75 -9.76 3.61
N ILE A 144 11.59 -10.53 4.30
CA ILE A 144 12.72 -11.24 3.70
C ILE A 144 12.22 -12.25 2.65
N TYR A 145 11.19 -13.04 3.01
CA TYR A 145 10.58 -14.01 2.11
C TYR A 145 10.07 -13.36 0.82
N ASN A 146 9.41 -12.22 0.89
CA ASN A 146 8.90 -11.51 -0.28
C ASN A 146 9.99 -11.16 -1.30
N PHE A 147 11.17 -10.72 -0.84
CA PHE A 147 12.31 -10.47 -1.74
C PHE A 147 12.89 -11.78 -2.30
N GLU A 148 13.00 -12.80 -1.47
CA GLU A 148 13.58 -14.08 -1.89
C GLU A 148 12.67 -14.84 -2.85
N SER A 149 11.37 -14.85 -2.63
CA SER A 149 10.40 -15.50 -3.53
C SER A 149 10.41 -14.83 -4.90
N PHE A 150 10.46 -13.48 -4.94
CA PHE A 150 10.58 -12.76 -6.20
C PHE A 150 11.88 -13.12 -6.94
N LYS A 151 13.02 -13.07 -6.25
CA LYS A 151 14.33 -13.38 -6.80
C LYS A 151 14.43 -14.81 -7.33
N SER A 152 13.82 -15.77 -6.63
CA SER A 152 13.89 -17.21 -6.93
C SER A 152 12.74 -17.68 -7.82
N HIS A 153 11.86 -16.75 -8.25
CA HIS A 153 10.65 -17.09 -9.04
C HIS A 153 9.79 -18.17 -8.37
N VAL A 154 9.65 -18.07 -7.02
CA VAL A 154 8.76 -18.95 -6.27
C VAL A 154 7.35 -18.36 -6.30
N HIS A 155 6.41 -19.16 -6.79
CA HIS A 155 5.00 -18.79 -6.90
C HIS A 155 4.16 -19.68 -5.98
N ASP A 156 3.62 -19.08 -4.90
CA ASP A 156 2.88 -19.80 -3.86
C ASP A 156 1.56 -20.40 -4.38
N ASP A 157 0.97 -19.84 -5.42
CA ASP A 157 -0.22 -20.37 -6.07
C ASP A 157 0.01 -21.73 -6.77
N GLU A 158 1.26 -22.04 -7.12
CA GLU A 158 1.66 -23.32 -7.70
C GLU A 158 2.07 -24.39 -6.66
N ARG A 159 2.10 -24.05 -5.37
CA ARG A 159 2.48 -25.02 -4.35
C ARG A 159 1.45 -26.15 -4.23
N PRO A 160 1.88 -27.42 -4.08
CA PRO A 160 0.97 -28.52 -3.85
C PRO A 160 0.31 -28.40 -2.47
N ILE A 161 -0.94 -28.84 -2.38
CA ILE A 161 -1.70 -28.92 -1.12
C ILE A 161 -1.76 -30.38 -0.71
N ASP A 162 -0.89 -30.82 0.18
CA ASP A 162 -0.67 -32.22 0.53
C ASP A 162 -1.94 -33.01 0.89
N ARG A 163 -2.95 -32.34 1.48
CA ARG A 163 -4.24 -32.97 1.81
C ARG A 163 -5.25 -32.97 0.66
N ALA A 164 -4.92 -32.34 -0.47
CA ALA A 164 -5.80 -32.30 -1.62
C ALA A 164 -5.59 -33.55 -2.50
N THR A 165 -6.71 -34.03 -3.04
CA THR A 165 -6.72 -35.09 -4.06
C THR A 165 -7.57 -34.65 -5.24
N LEU A 166 -7.37 -35.22 -6.41
CA LEU A 166 -8.15 -34.90 -7.60
C LEU A 166 -9.66 -35.13 -7.39
N SER A 167 -10.04 -36.08 -6.52
CA SER A 167 -11.44 -36.33 -6.17
C SER A 167 -12.11 -35.19 -5.37
N LEU A 168 -11.34 -34.26 -4.81
CA LEU A 168 -11.84 -33.06 -4.15
C LEU A 168 -11.96 -31.87 -5.11
N LEU A 169 -11.66 -32.09 -6.39
CA LEU A 169 -11.82 -31.08 -7.45
C LEU A 169 -13.03 -31.40 -8.32
N ARG A 170 -13.66 -30.39 -8.90
CA ARG A 170 -14.79 -30.50 -9.82
C ARG A 170 -14.29 -30.88 -11.22
N GLU A 171 -14.34 -32.15 -11.53
CA GLU A 171 -13.82 -32.68 -12.78
C GLU A 171 -14.40 -32.00 -14.03
N ASN A 172 -15.70 -31.69 -14.01
CA ASN A 172 -16.36 -31.03 -15.14
C ASN A 172 -15.76 -29.63 -15.40
N ASP A 173 -15.43 -28.88 -14.33
CA ASP A 173 -14.88 -27.53 -14.46
C ASP A 173 -13.43 -27.60 -15.00
N ILE A 174 -12.66 -28.57 -14.55
CA ILE A 174 -11.31 -28.85 -15.09
C ILE A 174 -11.39 -29.21 -16.58
N ASN A 175 -12.29 -30.13 -16.95
CA ASN A 175 -12.47 -30.54 -18.33
C ASN A 175 -12.87 -29.39 -19.25
N ASN A 176 -13.79 -28.52 -18.79
CA ASN A 176 -14.18 -27.32 -19.50
C ASN A 176 -13.00 -26.34 -19.66
N PHE A 177 -12.22 -26.13 -18.61
CA PHE A 177 -11.02 -25.28 -18.67
C PHE A 177 -10.00 -25.83 -19.66
N ILE A 178 -9.70 -27.13 -19.61
CA ILE A 178 -8.75 -27.80 -20.55
C ILE A 178 -9.26 -27.69 -21.98
N LEU A 179 -10.57 -27.85 -22.21
CA LEU A 179 -11.15 -27.70 -23.54
C LEU A 179 -10.90 -26.30 -24.10
N GLN A 180 -11.17 -25.26 -23.29
CA GLN A 180 -10.88 -23.87 -23.67
C GLN A 180 -9.40 -23.65 -23.95
N MET A 181 -8.51 -24.22 -23.13
CA MET A 181 -7.06 -24.14 -23.36
C MET A 181 -6.63 -24.79 -24.66
N LYS A 182 -7.18 -25.96 -24.99
CA LYS A 182 -6.91 -26.65 -26.27
C LYS A 182 -7.40 -25.86 -27.47
N LEU A 183 -8.56 -25.20 -27.38
CA LEU A 183 -9.12 -24.35 -28.44
C LEU A 183 -8.24 -23.14 -28.70
N ASN A 184 -7.76 -22.49 -27.65
CA ASN A 184 -6.97 -21.26 -27.76
C ASN A 184 -5.46 -21.53 -28.01
N ARG A 185 -4.98 -22.72 -27.67
CA ARG A 185 -3.57 -23.11 -27.78
C ARG A 185 -3.45 -24.50 -28.43
N PRO A 186 -3.44 -24.60 -29.78
CA PRO A 186 -3.49 -25.90 -30.49
C PRO A 186 -2.39 -26.91 -30.12
N GLY A 187 -1.23 -26.41 -29.63
CA GLY A 187 -0.16 -27.26 -29.14
C GLY A 187 -0.54 -28.18 -27.98
N PHE A 188 -1.50 -27.77 -27.14
CA PHE A 188 -2.00 -28.58 -26.04
C PHE A 188 -2.74 -29.85 -26.48
N SER A 189 -3.27 -29.88 -27.71
CA SER A 189 -3.96 -31.05 -28.24
C SER A 189 -3.08 -32.27 -28.42
N LYS A 190 -1.75 -32.09 -28.42
CA LYS A 190 -0.75 -33.15 -28.59
C LYS A 190 -0.26 -33.73 -27.24
N LEU A 191 -0.67 -33.15 -26.13
CA LEU A 191 -0.22 -33.52 -24.80
C LEU A 191 -1.16 -34.55 -24.16
N SER A 192 -0.59 -35.44 -23.34
CA SER A 192 -1.37 -36.30 -22.46
C SER A 192 -2.05 -35.49 -21.36
N GLU A 193 -3.07 -36.05 -20.75
CA GLU A 193 -3.81 -35.39 -19.66
C GLU A 193 -2.91 -35.03 -18.49
N ASN A 194 -2.04 -35.93 -18.05
CA ASN A 194 -1.09 -35.65 -16.97
C ASN A 194 -0.12 -34.52 -17.33
N GLN A 195 0.34 -34.46 -18.59
CA GLN A 195 1.19 -33.37 -19.05
C GLN A 195 0.43 -32.04 -19.03
N ILE A 196 -0.84 -32.04 -19.41
CA ILE A 196 -1.69 -30.85 -19.37
C ILE A 196 -1.89 -30.37 -17.90
N TYR A 197 -2.18 -31.29 -16.98
CA TYR A 197 -2.35 -31.01 -15.57
C TYR A 197 -1.10 -30.33 -14.97
N GLU A 198 0.08 -30.90 -15.24
CA GLU A 198 1.35 -30.34 -14.75
C GLU A 198 1.67 -28.98 -15.39
N LEU A 199 1.51 -28.87 -16.73
CA LEU A 199 1.83 -27.62 -17.45
C LEU A 199 0.86 -26.46 -17.16
N LEU A 200 -0.39 -26.76 -16.80
CA LEU A 200 -1.37 -25.76 -16.40
C LEU A 200 -1.37 -25.52 -14.88
N SER A 201 -0.41 -26.09 -14.15
CA SER A 201 -0.35 -26.02 -12.69
C SER A 201 -1.65 -26.47 -11.99
N ILE A 202 -2.40 -27.41 -12.61
CA ILE A 202 -3.52 -28.09 -11.93
C ILE A 202 -2.95 -29.01 -10.86
N THR A 203 -1.86 -29.73 -11.20
CA THR A 203 -1.10 -30.55 -10.25
C THR A 203 0.39 -30.19 -10.26
N ARG A 204 1.08 -30.55 -9.19
CA ARG A 204 2.52 -30.67 -9.08
C ARG A 204 2.82 -32.05 -8.49
N ASN A 205 3.53 -32.90 -9.24
CA ASN A 205 3.78 -34.30 -8.87
C ASN A 205 2.47 -35.03 -8.53
N ASN A 206 1.44 -34.86 -9.33
CA ASN A 206 0.09 -35.40 -9.17
C ASN A 206 -0.67 -34.94 -7.93
N ILE A 207 -0.19 -33.95 -7.21
CA ILE A 207 -0.89 -33.34 -6.08
C ILE A 207 -1.52 -32.01 -6.56
N PRO A 208 -2.82 -31.78 -6.30
CA PRO A 208 -3.46 -30.50 -6.64
C PRO A 208 -2.74 -29.29 -6.06
N THR A 209 -2.56 -28.26 -6.88
CA THR A 209 -1.95 -27.00 -6.44
C THR A 209 -2.94 -26.12 -5.70
N LEU A 210 -2.44 -25.10 -5.01
CA LEU A 210 -3.28 -24.08 -4.39
C LEU A 210 -4.19 -23.41 -5.44
N ALA A 211 -3.65 -23.04 -6.60
CA ALA A 211 -4.43 -22.45 -7.70
C ALA A 211 -5.57 -23.37 -8.14
N SER A 212 -5.33 -24.67 -8.29
CA SER A 212 -6.37 -25.63 -8.69
C SER A 212 -7.41 -25.83 -7.60
N VAL A 213 -7.01 -25.91 -6.33
CA VAL A 213 -7.94 -26.00 -5.20
C VAL A 213 -8.86 -24.78 -5.14
N LEU A 214 -8.33 -23.58 -5.30
CA LEU A 214 -9.12 -22.33 -5.27
C LEU A 214 -10.05 -22.17 -6.48
N ASN A 215 -9.70 -22.71 -7.65
CA ASN A 215 -10.52 -22.57 -8.84
C ASN A 215 -11.50 -23.73 -9.03
N PHE A 216 -11.11 -24.95 -8.68
CA PHE A 216 -11.86 -26.17 -9.01
C PHE A 216 -12.28 -26.99 -7.78
N GLY A 217 -11.88 -26.59 -6.56
CA GLY A 217 -12.23 -27.31 -5.35
C GLY A 217 -13.73 -27.44 -5.14
N ILE A 218 -14.20 -28.59 -4.66
CA ILE A 218 -15.59 -28.76 -4.25
C ILE A 218 -15.91 -27.81 -3.09
N TYR A 219 -14.99 -27.73 -2.12
CA TYR A 219 -15.05 -26.80 -0.99
C TYR A 219 -13.63 -26.43 -0.55
N PRO A 220 -13.01 -25.39 -1.19
CA PRO A 220 -11.61 -24.99 -0.94
C PRO A 220 -11.31 -24.70 0.54
N GLN A 221 -12.24 -24.07 1.27
CA GLN A 221 -12.06 -23.69 2.66
C GLN A 221 -12.03 -24.86 3.64
N GLY A 222 -12.44 -26.05 3.20
CA GLY A 222 -12.20 -27.29 3.96
C GLY A 222 -10.74 -27.68 4.06
N LEU A 223 -9.90 -27.26 3.08
CA LEU A 223 -8.45 -27.44 3.06
C LEU A 223 -7.72 -26.17 3.52
N LEU A 224 -8.22 -25.00 3.16
CA LEU A 224 -7.61 -23.67 3.34
C LEU A 224 -8.61 -22.71 4.02
N PRO A 225 -8.91 -22.90 5.32
CA PRO A 225 -10.06 -22.27 5.99
C PRO A 225 -10.07 -20.73 5.94
N GLN A 226 -8.91 -20.07 5.90
CA GLN A 226 -8.84 -18.61 5.92
C GLN A 226 -8.73 -17.98 4.53
N LEU A 227 -8.63 -18.78 3.46
CA LEU A 227 -8.68 -18.26 2.09
C LEU A 227 -10.14 -17.99 1.66
N ALA A 228 -10.75 -17.04 2.37
CA ALA A 228 -12.14 -16.60 2.24
C ALA A 228 -12.19 -15.07 2.20
N ILE A 229 -13.38 -14.50 2.00
CA ILE A 229 -13.64 -13.07 2.15
C ILE A 229 -14.51 -12.87 3.40
N THR A 230 -14.14 -11.88 4.24
CA THR A 230 -14.99 -11.40 5.33
C THR A 230 -15.55 -10.04 4.93
N ALA A 231 -16.88 -9.92 4.84
CA ALA A 231 -17.57 -8.69 4.48
C ALA A 231 -18.36 -8.16 5.67
N ILE A 232 -18.24 -6.87 5.97
CA ILE A 232 -18.92 -6.19 7.08
C ILE A 232 -19.47 -4.83 6.66
N VAL A 233 -20.54 -4.41 7.31
CA VAL A 233 -21.11 -3.06 7.21
C VAL A 233 -21.09 -2.42 8.58
N VAL A 234 -20.32 -1.33 8.72
CA VAL A 234 -20.12 -0.58 9.96
C VAL A 234 -21.09 0.60 10.00
N PRO A 235 -21.72 0.90 11.14
CA PRO A 235 -22.69 2.01 11.24
C PRO A 235 -22.06 3.42 11.23
N GLY A 236 -20.73 3.52 11.25
CA GLY A 236 -19.97 4.77 11.30
C GLY A 236 -18.80 4.82 10.35
N GLU A 237 -17.78 5.61 10.68
CA GLU A 237 -16.58 5.81 9.86
C GLU A 237 -15.38 4.98 10.34
N THR A 238 -15.47 4.37 11.53
CA THR A 238 -14.42 3.52 12.11
C THR A 238 -14.96 2.15 12.53
N ILE A 239 -14.13 1.11 12.51
CA ILE A 239 -14.52 -0.27 12.91
C ILE A 239 -15.05 -0.35 14.34
N GLY A 240 -14.69 0.63 15.19
CA GLY A 240 -15.15 0.70 16.58
C GLY A 240 -16.52 1.34 16.77
N ASP A 241 -17.10 1.94 15.73
CA ASP A 241 -18.37 2.65 15.82
C ASP A 241 -19.54 1.69 16.04
N ILE A 242 -20.47 2.13 16.87
CA ILE A 242 -21.71 1.42 17.20
C ILE A 242 -22.91 2.35 17.05
N THR A 243 -24.09 1.80 16.75
CA THR A 243 -25.35 2.56 16.79
C THR A 243 -25.72 2.93 18.24
N SER A 244 -26.69 3.86 18.41
CA SER A 244 -27.28 4.19 19.72
C SER A 244 -27.80 2.95 20.47
N ASP A 245 -28.24 1.92 19.75
CA ASP A 245 -28.77 0.66 20.29
C ASP A 245 -27.66 -0.40 20.50
N GLY A 246 -26.38 -0.03 20.33
CA GLY A 246 -25.24 -0.92 20.55
C GLY A 246 -24.92 -1.91 19.41
N ILE A 247 -25.50 -1.71 18.21
CA ILE A 247 -25.21 -2.57 17.05
C ILE A 247 -23.84 -2.22 16.49
N ARG A 248 -22.98 -3.23 16.39
CA ARG A 248 -21.60 -3.09 15.91
C ARG A 248 -21.48 -3.25 14.39
N PHE A 249 -22.26 -4.15 13.81
CA PHE A 249 -22.29 -4.38 12.36
C PHE A 249 -23.73 -4.44 11.89
N LEU A 250 -24.07 -3.64 10.88
CA LEU A 250 -25.42 -3.63 10.27
C LEU A 250 -25.65 -4.87 9.40
N ASP A 251 -24.59 -5.37 8.76
CA ASP A 251 -24.56 -6.65 8.04
C ASP A 251 -23.17 -7.25 8.14
N LYS A 252 -23.08 -8.57 8.10
CA LYS A 252 -21.81 -9.30 8.09
C LYS A 252 -21.96 -10.62 7.35
N LYS A 253 -20.95 -10.99 6.58
CA LYS A 253 -20.93 -12.27 5.89
C LYS A 253 -19.49 -12.79 5.76
N ARG A 254 -19.33 -14.09 5.97
CA ARG A 254 -18.17 -14.84 5.54
C ARG A 254 -18.50 -15.47 4.20
N ILE A 255 -17.69 -15.24 3.19
CA ILE A 255 -17.91 -15.65 1.81
C ILE A 255 -16.85 -16.70 1.49
N GLU A 256 -17.28 -17.88 1.09
CA GLU A 256 -16.48 -19.07 0.83
C GLU A 256 -16.86 -19.66 -0.54
N GLY A 257 -16.09 -20.64 -1.00
CA GLY A 257 -16.24 -21.27 -2.30
C GLY A 257 -14.99 -21.13 -3.17
N THR A 258 -15.11 -21.40 -4.45
CA THR A 258 -14.10 -21.12 -5.46
C THR A 258 -13.92 -19.61 -5.66
N LEU A 259 -12.86 -19.18 -6.35
CA LEU A 259 -12.64 -17.76 -6.65
C LEU A 259 -13.85 -17.15 -7.39
N SER A 260 -14.47 -17.89 -8.32
CA SER A 260 -15.66 -17.41 -9.02
C SER A 260 -16.85 -17.25 -8.08
N GLU A 261 -17.12 -18.25 -7.24
CA GLU A 261 -18.20 -18.20 -6.27
C GLU A 261 -17.99 -17.08 -5.24
N MET A 262 -16.76 -16.89 -4.77
CA MET A 262 -16.43 -15.80 -3.86
C MET A 262 -16.61 -14.44 -4.50
N LEU A 263 -16.20 -14.26 -5.77
CA LEU A 263 -16.40 -13.00 -6.50
C LEU A 263 -17.89 -12.67 -6.65
N ASP A 264 -18.68 -13.62 -7.12
CA ASP A 264 -20.11 -13.43 -7.37
C ASP A 264 -20.86 -13.12 -6.07
N GLU A 265 -20.57 -13.85 -4.99
CA GLU A 265 -21.19 -13.66 -3.70
C GLU A 265 -20.76 -12.34 -3.03
N ALA A 266 -19.49 -11.94 -3.20
CA ALA A 266 -19.01 -10.65 -2.71
C ALA A 266 -19.68 -9.47 -3.44
N ILE A 267 -19.87 -9.59 -4.76
CA ILE A 267 -20.63 -8.60 -5.54
C ILE A 267 -22.10 -8.57 -5.08
N ALA A 268 -22.72 -9.72 -4.83
CA ALA A 268 -24.09 -9.80 -4.32
C ALA A 268 -24.21 -9.15 -2.93
N PHE A 269 -23.24 -9.38 -2.02
CA PHE A 269 -23.17 -8.70 -0.73
C PHE A 269 -23.06 -7.19 -0.90
N CYS A 270 -22.16 -6.72 -1.77
CA CYS A 270 -22.00 -5.29 -2.05
C CYS A 270 -23.31 -4.68 -2.58
N LYS A 271 -23.93 -5.29 -3.60
CA LYS A 271 -25.19 -4.81 -4.19
C LYS A 271 -26.32 -4.70 -3.17
N ARG A 272 -26.40 -5.61 -2.18
CA ARG A 272 -27.41 -5.58 -1.13
C ARG A 272 -27.22 -4.42 -0.16
N ASN A 273 -25.97 -4.00 0.05
CA ASN A 273 -25.60 -3.00 1.06
C ASN A 273 -25.35 -1.60 0.50
N ILE A 274 -25.26 -1.43 -0.83
CA ILE A 274 -25.13 -0.12 -1.46
C ILE A 274 -26.49 0.57 -1.54
N LYS A 275 -26.50 1.88 -1.30
CA LYS A 275 -27.68 2.73 -1.54
C LYS A 275 -27.94 2.87 -3.03
N VAL A 276 -29.20 2.85 -3.41
CA VAL A 276 -29.64 3.11 -4.79
C VAL A 276 -30.42 4.41 -4.79
N GLN A 277 -30.00 5.37 -5.62
CA GLN A 277 -30.66 6.66 -5.80
C GLN A 277 -31.32 6.68 -7.17
N THR A 278 -32.52 7.21 -7.23
CA THR A 278 -33.21 7.49 -8.48
C THR A 278 -32.85 8.91 -8.93
N ILE A 279 -32.22 9.03 -10.08
CA ILE A 279 -31.89 10.31 -10.71
C ILE A 279 -32.74 10.51 -11.98
N ILE A 280 -33.02 11.75 -12.30
CA ILE A 280 -33.61 12.11 -13.61
C ILE A 280 -32.45 12.59 -14.48
N ASN A 281 -32.17 11.87 -15.56
CA ASN A 281 -31.11 12.23 -16.49
C ASN A 281 -31.45 13.59 -17.15
N PRO A 282 -30.62 14.63 -16.94
CA PRO A 282 -30.92 15.96 -17.43
C PRO A 282 -30.94 16.07 -18.97
N ASN A 283 -30.31 15.13 -19.68
CA ASN A 283 -30.20 15.15 -21.13
C ASN A 283 -31.41 14.55 -21.84
N ASN A 284 -32.08 13.59 -21.23
CA ASN A 284 -33.19 12.84 -21.86
C ASN A 284 -34.47 12.78 -21.02
N GLY A 285 -34.46 13.34 -19.80
CA GLY A 285 -35.61 13.35 -18.89
C GLY A 285 -36.00 11.98 -18.34
N LYS A 286 -35.25 10.92 -18.59
CA LYS A 286 -35.57 9.57 -18.13
C LYS A 286 -35.07 9.35 -16.70
N ARG A 287 -35.89 8.57 -15.97
CA ARG A 287 -35.50 8.07 -14.66
C ARG A 287 -34.45 6.99 -14.81
N GLU A 288 -33.34 7.14 -14.09
CA GLU A 288 -32.27 6.16 -13.99
C GLU A 288 -31.98 5.84 -12.51
N ASP A 289 -31.91 4.55 -12.18
CA ASP A 289 -31.51 4.13 -10.85
C ASP A 289 -29.99 4.00 -10.82
N ARG A 290 -29.36 4.80 -9.97
CA ARG A 290 -27.91 4.86 -9.83
C ARG A 290 -27.49 4.31 -8.48
N THR A 291 -26.55 3.37 -8.49
CA THR A 291 -25.94 2.84 -7.27
C THR A 291 -24.97 3.86 -6.68
N GLU A 292 -24.79 3.83 -5.36
CA GLU A 292 -23.83 4.68 -4.62
C GLU A 292 -22.39 4.55 -5.14
N TYR A 293 -21.99 3.34 -5.54
CA TYR A 293 -20.71 3.04 -6.17
C TYR A 293 -20.92 2.35 -7.52
N PRO A 294 -20.04 2.55 -8.51
CA PRO A 294 -20.07 1.78 -9.75
C PRO A 294 -19.74 0.31 -9.47
N ILE A 295 -20.63 -0.58 -9.85
CA ILE A 295 -20.48 -2.03 -9.61
C ILE A 295 -19.25 -2.59 -10.32
N ASN A 296 -18.88 -2.04 -11.49
CA ASN A 296 -17.68 -2.47 -12.22
C ASN A 296 -16.40 -2.13 -11.45
N ALA A 297 -16.34 -0.97 -10.78
CA ALA A 297 -15.20 -0.60 -9.95
C ALA A 297 -15.06 -1.55 -8.74
N ILE A 298 -16.17 -1.88 -8.07
CA ILE A 298 -16.19 -2.85 -6.97
C ILE A 298 -15.73 -4.22 -7.46
N ARG A 299 -16.29 -4.68 -8.59
CA ARG A 299 -15.93 -5.99 -9.18
C ARG A 299 -14.44 -6.08 -9.46
N GLU A 300 -13.86 -5.06 -10.10
CA GLU A 300 -12.45 -5.02 -10.41
C GLU A 300 -11.57 -4.98 -9.15
N ALA A 301 -11.96 -4.23 -8.13
CA ALA A 301 -11.21 -4.16 -6.88
C ALA A 301 -11.21 -5.50 -6.13
N ILE A 302 -12.37 -6.21 -6.06
CA ILE A 302 -12.47 -7.53 -5.46
C ILE A 302 -11.70 -8.57 -6.28
N LEU A 303 -11.81 -8.52 -7.60
CA LEU A 303 -11.11 -9.42 -8.50
C LEU A 303 -9.58 -9.28 -8.35
N ASN A 304 -9.09 -8.05 -8.31
CA ASN A 304 -7.67 -7.77 -8.06
C ASN A 304 -7.24 -8.29 -6.69
N ALA A 305 -8.06 -8.12 -5.65
CA ALA A 305 -7.78 -8.67 -4.34
C ALA A 305 -7.68 -10.20 -4.35
N LEU A 306 -8.55 -10.90 -5.09
CA LEU A 306 -8.53 -12.35 -5.21
C LEU A 306 -7.33 -12.86 -6.03
N ILE A 307 -6.98 -12.22 -7.15
CA ILE A 307 -5.92 -12.70 -8.04
C ILE A 307 -4.53 -12.32 -7.53
N HIS A 308 -4.37 -11.13 -6.97
CA HIS A 308 -3.06 -10.56 -6.64
C HIS A 308 -2.68 -10.63 -5.16
N ARG A 309 -3.58 -11.12 -4.26
CA ARG A 309 -3.21 -11.31 -2.85
C ARG A 309 -1.98 -12.19 -2.72
N ASP A 310 -1.31 -12.04 -1.63
CA ASP A 310 -0.28 -12.96 -1.21
C ASP A 310 -0.90 -14.27 -0.69
N TYR A 311 -0.51 -15.40 -1.30
CA TYR A 311 -0.95 -16.74 -0.92
C TYR A 311 0.14 -17.54 -0.19
N SER A 312 1.19 -16.86 0.26
CA SER A 312 2.25 -17.48 1.05
C SER A 312 1.73 -17.99 2.41
N ILE A 313 2.51 -18.85 3.04
CA ILE A 313 2.22 -19.38 4.38
C ILE A 313 2.10 -18.26 5.44
N TYR A 314 2.71 -17.09 5.22
CA TYR A 314 2.68 -15.96 6.14
C TYR A 314 1.34 -15.22 6.15
N THR A 315 0.61 -15.26 5.05
CA THR A 315 -0.66 -14.53 4.87
C THR A 315 -1.86 -15.47 4.74
N GLU A 316 -1.64 -16.78 4.62
CA GLU A 316 -2.70 -17.80 4.48
C GLU A 316 -3.74 -17.73 5.62
N GLY A 317 -3.31 -17.34 6.82
CA GLY A 317 -4.19 -17.19 7.98
C GLY A 317 -5.09 -15.94 8.00
N THR A 318 -5.01 -15.07 6.98
CA THR A 318 -5.72 -13.77 6.97
C THR A 318 -6.68 -13.70 5.78
N PRO A 319 -8.00 -13.58 5.98
CA PRO A 319 -8.96 -13.44 4.88
C PRO A 319 -8.85 -12.06 4.22
N ILE A 320 -9.34 -11.96 2.96
CA ILE A 320 -9.64 -10.66 2.35
C ILE A 320 -10.78 -10.02 3.15
N GLN A 321 -10.75 -8.70 3.34
CA GLN A 321 -11.81 -7.99 4.03
C GLN A 321 -12.47 -6.96 3.10
N ILE A 322 -13.81 -6.90 3.17
CA ILE A 322 -14.63 -5.89 2.51
C ILE A 322 -15.36 -5.13 3.63
N CYS A 323 -15.05 -3.85 3.79
CA CYS A 323 -15.57 -3.03 4.87
C CYS A 323 -16.35 -1.84 4.30
N PHE A 324 -17.67 -1.84 4.50
CA PHE A 324 -18.50 -0.66 4.24
C PHE A 324 -18.55 0.24 5.47
N PHE A 325 -18.20 1.49 5.26
CA PHE A 325 -18.40 2.59 6.21
C PHE A 325 -19.46 3.55 5.67
N THR A 326 -19.84 4.53 6.44
CA THR A 326 -20.85 5.53 6.02
C THR A 326 -20.38 6.38 4.84
N ASN A 327 -19.07 6.62 4.73
CA ASN A 327 -18.46 7.53 3.76
C ASN A 327 -17.55 6.82 2.71
N ARG A 328 -17.30 5.51 2.84
CA ARG A 328 -16.41 4.77 1.94
C ARG A 328 -16.60 3.25 1.99
N LEU A 329 -16.06 2.61 0.98
CA LEU A 329 -15.87 1.16 0.89
C LEU A 329 -14.37 0.87 0.86
N GLU A 330 -13.89 0.01 1.75
CA GLU A 330 -12.51 -0.47 1.76
C GLU A 330 -12.45 -1.96 1.39
N ILE A 331 -11.46 -2.32 0.58
CA ILE A 331 -11.12 -3.71 0.25
C ILE A 331 -9.68 -3.94 0.64
N HIS A 332 -9.46 -4.79 1.64
CA HIS A 332 -8.17 -5.14 2.21
C HIS A 332 -7.71 -6.48 1.67
N SER A 333 -6.59 -6.51 0.99
CA SER A 333 -5.97 -7.72 0.46
C SER A 333 -4.66 -8.03 1.20
N PRO A 334 -4.50 -9.21 1.80
CA PRO A 334 -3.24 -9.59 2.43
C PRO A 334 -2.07 -9.58 1.45
N GLY A 335 -0.95 -9.00 1.88
CA GLY A 335 0.26 -8.83 1.08
C GLY A 335 0.42 -7.43 0.50
N SER A 336 1.68 -6.98 0.42
CA SER A 336 2.06 -5.72 -0.24
C SER A 336 2.09 -5.87 -1.77
N LEU A 337 2.32 -4.78 -2.49
CA LEU A 337 2.62 -4.82 -3.93
C LEU A 337 3.79 -5.79 -4.20
N TYR A 338 3.76 -6.43 -5.37
CA TYR A 338 4.72 -7.46 -5.72
C TYR A 338 5.68 -7.00 -6.82
N GLY A 339 6.93 -7.42 -6.70
CA GLY A 339 7.95 -7.15 -7.70
C GLY A 339 8.33 -5.67 -7.76
N ARG A 340 8.49 -5.16 -8.97
CA ARG A 340 8.91 -3.78 -9.26
C ARG A 340 7.79 -2.75 -9.19
N MET A 341 6.56 -3.22 -8.92
CA MET A 341 5.37 -2.34 -8.93
C MET A 341 5.37 -1.41 -7.72
N THR A 342 5.27 -0.12 -7.97
CA THR A 342 5.04 0.91 -6.95
C THR A 342 3.61 1.46 -7.03
N ILE A 343 3.19 2.20 -6.02
CA ILE A 343 1.88 2.89 -6.03
C ILE A 343 1.75 3.85 -7.23
N PHE A 344 2.86 4.50 -7.61
CA PHE A 344 2.89 5.46 -8.73
C PHE A 344 2.75 4.80 -10.10
N ASP A 345 3.10 3.51 -10.20
CA ASP A 345 3.05 2.73 -11.43
C ASP A 345 1.69 2.06 -11.66
N LEU A 346 0.82 2.04 -10.64
CA LEU A 346 -0.49 1.39 -10.72
C LEU A 346 -1.34 1.93 -11.87
N GLY A 347 -1.65 1.02 -12.80
CA GLY A 347 -2.41 1.32 -14.00
C GLY A 347 -1.60 1.98 -15.12
N LYS A 348 -0.28 2.16 -14.96
CA LYS A 348 0.63 2.75 -15.97
C LYS A 348 1.68 1.75 -16.45
N ALA A 349 2.24 0.94 -15.55
CA ALA A 349 3.25 -0.06 -15.87
C ALA A 349 2.67 -1.48 -15.87
N ARG A 350 3.38 -2.38 -16.55
CA ARG A 350 3.05 -3.81 -16.54
C ARG A 350 3.47 -4.43 -15.21
N PRO A 351 2.56 -5.08 -14.45
CA PRO A 351 2.90 -5.70 -13.19
C PRO A 351 3.71 -6.98 -13.38
N ASP A 352 4.61 -7.26 -12.43
CA ASP A 352 5.10 -8.61 -12.20
C ASP A 352 3.96 -9.45 -11.58
N LEU A 353 3.80 -10.69 -12.03
CA LEU A 353 2.74 -11.56 -11.52
C LEU A 353 3.21 -12.38 -10.32
N ARG A 354 2.56 -12.16 -9.17
CA ARG A 354 2.80 -12.97 -7.97
C ARG A 354 2.25 -14.38 -8.15
N ASN A 355 1.05 -14.48 -8.75
CA ASN A 355 0.27 -15.71 -8.88
C ASN A 355 -0.02 -16.02 -10.35
N PRO A 356 0.96 -16.49 -11.14
CA PRO A 356 0.80 -16.70 -12.60
C PRO A 356 -0.18 -17.81 -12.95
N ALA A 357 -0.26 -18.88 -12.14
CA ALA A 357 -1.21 -19.95 -12.36
C ALA A 357 -2.65 -19.48 -12.12
N LEU A 358 -2.91 -18.78 -11.02
CA LEU A 358 -4.21 -18.16 -10.74
C LEU A 358 -4.59 -17.16 -11.83
N ALA A 359 -3.68 -16.28 -12.23
CA ALA A 359 -3.95 -15.29 -13.28
C ALA A 359 -4.33 -15.97 -14.60
N THR A 360 -3.63 -17.05 -14.98
CA THR A 360 -3.94 -17.80 -16.20
C THR A 360 -5.29 -18.51 -16.12
N MET A 361 -5.61 -19.16 -14.99
CA MET A 361 -6.90 -19.84 -14.80
C MET A 361 -8.05 -18.82 -14.78
N SER A 362 -7.87 -17.70 -14.09
CA SER A 362 -8.88 -16.64 -13.95
C SER A 362 -9.23 -15.96 -15.26
N GLU A 363 -8.28 -15.85 -16.21
CA GLU A 363 -8.55 -15.32 -17.55
C GLU A 363 -9.70 -16.08 -18.24
N PHE A 364 -9.71 -17.40 -18.09
CA PHE A 364 -10.73 -18.27 -18.71
C PHE A 364 -11.98 -18.42 -17.84
N LEU A 365 -11.82 -18.59 -16.54
CA LEU A 365 -12.94 -18.89 -15.63
C LEU A 365 -13.75 -17.65 -15.26
N LEU A 366 -13.08 -16.51 -15.06
CA LEU A 366 -13.71 -15.27 -14.63
C LEU A 366 -13.91 -14.28 -15.79
N LYS A 367 -13.54 -14.67 -17.02
CA LYS A 367 -13.58 -13.82 -18.23
C LYS A 367 -12.89 -12.46 -17.99
N THR A 368 -11.74 -12.51 -17.34
CA THR A 368 -10.95 -11.32 -17.06
C THR A 368 -10.11 -10.95 -18.27
N GLU A 369 -9.97 -9.68 -18.53
CA GLU A 369 -8.99 -9.22 -19.49
C GLU A 369 -7.65 -9.00 -18.76
N ASN A 370 -6.68 -9.91 -18.92
CA ASN A 370 -5.30 -9.76 -18.40
C ASN A 370 -4.53 -8.65 -19.15
N ARG A 371 -5.16 -7.47 -19.35
CA ARG A 371 -4.61 -6.35 -20.13
C ARG A 371 -4.25 -5.13 -19.29
N TYR A 372 -4.01 -5.32 -17.99
CA TYR A 372 -3.68 -4.22 -17.05
C TYR A 372 -4.74 -3.10 -17.00
N SER A 373 -5.98 -3.42 -17.34
CA SER A 373 -7.09 -2.48 -17.44
C SER A 373 -7.85 -2.29 -16.11
N GLY A 374 -7.59 -3.13 -15.08
CA GLY A 374 -8.34 -3.13 -13.81
C GLY A 374 -8.27 -1.79 -13.08
N ILE A 375 -7.08 -1.31 -12.73
CA ILE A 375 -6.91 -0.01 -12.04
C ILE A 375 -7.41 1.17 -12.89
N PRO A 376 -7.06 1.29 -14.19
CA PRO A 376 -7.67 2.28 -15.07
C PRO A 376 -9.21 2.22 -15.11
N THR A 377 -9.79 1.01 -15.09
CA THR A 377 -11.24 0.84 -15.05
C THR A 377 -11.83 1.38 -13.76
N ILE A 378 -11.25 1.04 -12.59
CA ILE A 378 -11.72 1.57 -11.30
C ILE A 378 -11.72 3.11 -11.33
N ARG A 379 -10.63 3.74 -11.75
CA ARG A 379 -10.53 5.21 -11.84
C ARG A 379 -11.55 5.81 -12.78
N ARG A 380 -11.71 5.25 -13.98
CA ARG A 380 -12.67 5.72 -14.98
C ARG A 380 -14.11 5.63 -14.47
N GLU A 381 -14.51 4.48 -13.92
CA GLU A 381 -15.85 4.25 -13.39
C GLU A 381 -16.19 5.22 -12.24
N MET A 382 -15.24 5.43 -11.30
CA MET A 382 -15.42 6.40 -10.20
C MET A 382 -15.60 7.83 -10.76
N LYS A 383 -14.80 8.23 -11.75
CA LYS A 383 -14.91 9.53 -12.41
C LYS A 383 -16.25 9.70 -13.14
N GLU A 384 -16.73 8.69 -13.86
CA GLU A 384 -18.02 8.72 -14.56
C GLU A 384 -19.21 8.84 -13.59
N TYR A 385 -19.02 8.34 -12.36
CA TYR A 385 -19.98 8.51 -11.26
C TYR A 385 -19.83 9.85 -10.52
N ASN A 386 -18.90 10.73 -10.91
CA ASN A 386 -18.53 11.96 -10.21
C ASN A 386 -18.21 11.71 -8.73
N LEU A 387 -17.54 10.60 -8.45
CA LEU A 387 -17.04 10.24 -7.12
C LEU A 387 -15.56 10.62 -6.99
N PRO A 388 -15.03 10.78 -5.76
CA PRO A 388 -13.63 11.03 -5.52
C PRO A 388 -12.72 9.97 -6.18
N GLU A 389 -11.50 10.35 -6.51
CA GLU A 389 -10.47 9.41 -6.99
C GLU A 389 -10.30 8.28 -5.97
N PRO A 390 -10.20 7.01 -6.43
CA PRO A 390 -9.92 5.89 -5.55
C PRO A 390 -8.53 6.01 -4.95
N VAL A 391 -8.40 5.67 -3.68
CA VAL A 391 -7.13 5.67 -2.97
C VAL A 391 -6.59 4.24 -2.92
N PHE A 392 -5.30 4.10 -3.23
CA PHE A 392 -4.55 2.84 -3.18
C PHE A 392 -3.42 2.98 -2.18
N GLU A 393 -3.39 2.12 -1.18
CA GLU A 393 -2.36 2.14 -0.15
C GLU A 393 -1.61 0.81 -0.10
N ASN A 394 -0.29 0.89 -0.19
CA ASN A 394 0.59 -0.26 0.02
C ASN A 394 1.11 -0.22 1.45
N LYS A 395 0.40 -0.87 2.35
CA LYS A 395 0.79 -1.01 3.75
C LYS A 395 1.77 -2.17 3.92
N ARG A 396 2.45 -2.23 5.06
CA ARG A 396 3.51 -3.20 5.31
C ARG A 396 3.12 -4.67 5.01
N ASN A 397 1.88 -5.06 5.31
CA ASN A 397 1.41 -6.44 5.19
C ASN A 397 0.09 -6.56 4.42
N GLU A 398 -0.43 -5.50 3.87
CA GLU A 398 -1.68 -5.49 3.14
C GLU A 398 -1.70 -4.41 2.05
N PHE A 399 -2.50 -4.65 1.03
CA PHE A 399 -2.84 -3.66 0.02
C PHE A 399 -4.32 -3.26 0.19
N VAL A 400 -4.59 -1.96 0.28
CA VAL A 400 -5.94 -1.45 0.53
C VAL A 400 -6.41 -0.61 -0.64
N VAL A 401 -7.62 -0.89 -1.11
CA VAL A 401 -8.34 -0.07 -2.09
C VAL A 401 -9.49 0.62 -1.37
N THR A 402 -9.51 1.94 -1.39
CA THR A 402 -10.58 2.75 -0.80
C THR A 402 -11.36 3.47 -1.90
N LEU A 403 -12.66 3.23 -1.93
CA LEU A 403 -13.62 3.92 -2.80
C LEU A 403 -14.50 4.83 -1.93
N TYR A 404 -14.38 6.14 -2.11
CA TYR A 404 -15.18 7.12 -1.38
C TYR A 404 -16.51 7.37 -2.07
N ASN A 405 -17.58 7.59 -1.28
CA ASN A 405 -18.89 8.01 -1.78
C ASN A 405 -19.07 9.55 -1.71
N ASN A 406 -20.25 10.04 -2.10
CA ASN A 406 -20.53 11.48 -2.09
C ASN A 406 -20.59 12.11 -0.68
N GLN A 407 -20.68 11.30 0.39
CA GLN A 407 -20.61 11.83 1.77
C GLN A 407 -19.19 12.31 2.11
N HIS A 408 -18.18 11.74 1.47
CA HIS A 408 -16.81 12.26 1.59
C HIS A 408 -16.65 13.66 0.96
N THR A 409 -17.41 13.97 -0.10
CA THR A 409 -17.43 15.32 -0.70
C THR A 409 -18.16 16.37 0.13
N SER A 410 -19.05 15.97 1.06
CA SER A 410 -19.62 16.93 2.01
C SER A 410 -18.56 17.48 2.97
N ASN A 411 -17.59 16.68 3.39
CA ASN A 411 -16.46 17.18 4.18
C ASN A 411 -15.55 18.12 3.36
N ASN A 412 -15.38 17.88 2.04
CA ASN A 412 -14.67 18.83 1.16
C ASN A 412 -15.45 20.15 0.95
N ASN A 413 -16.79 20.13 1.02
CA ASN A 413 -17.58 21.36 1.00
C ASN A 413 -17.47 22.10 2.35
N GLU A 414 -17.43 21.40 3.47
CA GLU A 414 -17.14 21.98 4.79
C GLU A 414 -15.73 22.58 4.82
N ASP A 415 -14.74 21.93 4.22
CA ASP A 415 -13.39 22.47 4.05
C ASP A 415 -13.38 23.74 3.20
N ILE A 416 -14.11 23.79 2.09
CA ILE A 416 -14.23 24.97 1.23
C ILE A 416 -14.95 26.10 1.98
N ASP A 417 -15.99 25.79 2.72
CA ASP A 417 -16.75 26.74 3.52
C ASP A 417 -15.92 27.21 4.72
N LEU A 418 -15.14 26.34 5.35
CA LEU A 418 -14.21 26.71 6.41
C LEU A 418 -13.08 27.61 5.88
N ILE A 419 -12.52 27.33 4.72
CA ILE A 419 -11.54 28.19 4.05
C ILE A 419 -12.15 29.57 3.77
N ARG A 420 -13.39 29.62 3.26
CA ARG A 420 -14.12 30.90 3.08
C ARG A 420 -14.37 31.63 4.39
N PHE A 421 -14.78 30.93 5.43
CA PHE A 421 -14.99 31.52 6.76
C PHE A 421 -13.69 32.09 7.32
N CYS A 422 -12.55 31.46 7.01
CA CYS A 422 -11.23 31.92 7.44
C CYS A 422 -10.59 32.97 6.51
N LYS A 423 -11.29 33.56 5.53
CA LYS A 423 -10.79 34.74 4.81
C LYS A 423 -10.45 35.92 5.70
N SER A 424 -11.03 35.99 6.88
CA SER A 424 -10.57 36.83 7.99
C SER A 424 -10.04 35.95 9.13
N PRO A 425 -8.96 36.34 9.84
CA PRO A 425 -8.34 35.53 10.87
C PRO A 425 -9.30 35.05 11.96
N LYS A 426 -9.52 33.75 12.12
CA LYS A 426 -10.43 33.10 13.08
C LYS A 426 -9.67 32.33 14.16
N SER A 427 -10.12 32.40 15.39
CA SER A 427 -9.61 31.59 16.50
C SER A 427 -10.19 30.18 16.45
N ARG A 428 -9.55 29.22 17.17
CA ARG A 428 -10.05 27.86 17.33
C ARG A 428 -11.48 27.80 17.86
N LYS A 429 -11.85 28.75 18.70
CA LYS A 429 -13.18 28.81 19.30
C LYS A 429 -14.22 29.28 18.29
N GLU A 430 -13.94 30.31 17.50
CA GLU A 430 -14.82 30.79 16.43
C GLU A 430 -15.01 29.74 15.35
N ILE A 431 -13.98 28.99 15.03
CA ILE A 431 -14.06 27.83 14.06
C ILE A 431 -14.91 26.71 14.65
N ALA A 432 -14.74 26.38 15.93
CA ALA A 432 -15.55 25.37 16.59
C ALA A 432 -17.04 25.76 16.66
N GLU A 433 -17.34 27.02 16.95
CA GLU A 433 -18.69 27.54 16.91
C GLU A 433 -19.30 27.55 15.51
N TYR A 434 -18.50 27.85 14.47
CA TYR A 434 -18.94 27.82 13.07
C TYR A 434 -19.28 26.39 12.62
N LEU A 435 -18.51 25.37 13.04
CA LEU A 435 -18.73 23.96 12.73
C LEU A 435 -19.75 23.27 13.66
N ASP A 436 -20.33 24.00 14.61
CA ASP A 436 -21.23 23.48 15.67
C ASP A 436 -20.61 22.33 16.49
N ILE A 437 -19.28 22.40 16.71
CA ILE A 437 -18.52 21.37 17.45
C ILE A 437 -18.08 21.90 18.80
N LYS A 438 -18.47 21.26 19.89
CA LYS A 438 -18.18 21.71 21.26
C LYS A 438 -16.70 21.60 21.66
N THR A 439 -15.92 20.73 21.03
CA THR A 439 -14.56 20.39 21.45
C THR A 439 -13.51 21.03 20.53
N THR A 440 -12.88 22.11 20.97
CA THR A 440 -11.86 22.84 20.18
C THR A 440 -10.60 22.01 19.86
N SER A 441 -10.23 21.03 20.70
CA SER A 441 -9.11 20.13 20.42
C SER A 441 -9.42 19.18 19.25
N PHE A 442 -10.66 18.69 19.16
CA PHE A 442 -11.12 17.88 18.04
C PHE A 442 -11.11 18.69 16.73
N VAL A 443 -11.70 19.89 16.76
CA VAL A 443 -11.69 20.81 15.61
C VAL A 443 -10.27 21.12 15.14
N THR A 444 -9.35 21.33 16.08
CA THR A 444 -7.95 21.63 15.73
C THR A 444 -7.29 20.44 15.02
N LYS A 445 -7.52 19.22 15.51
CA LYS A 445 -6.89 18.01 14.97
C LYS A 445 -7.50 17.58 13.65
N GLU A 446 -8.81 17.55 13.54
CA GLU A 446 -9.52 16.92 12.43
C GLU A 446 -9.85 17.91 11.28
N TYR A 447 -9.96 19.22 11.55
CA TYR A 447 -10.34 20.23 10.55
C TYR A 447 -9.23 21.25 10.27
N ILE A 448 -8.63 21.84 11.31
CA ILE A 448 -7.68 22.93 11.13
C ILE A 448 -6.31 22.40 10.69
N GLN A 449 -5.77 21.38 11.39
CA GLN A 449 -4.41 20.91 11.13
C GLN A 449 -4.23 20.35 9.71
N PRO A 450 -5.15 19.53 9.17
CA PRO A 450 -5.05 19.05 7.78
C PRO A 450 -5.04 20.19 6.75
N LEU A 451 -5.81 21.27 6.99
CA LEU A 451 -5.83 22.43 6.10
C LEU A 451 -4.57 23.30 6.23
N VAL A 452 -3.97 23.34 7.41
CA VAL A 452 -2.68 24.00 7.62
C VAL A 452 -1.56 23.20 6.95
N ASP A 453 -1.54 21.89 7.13
CA ASP A 453 -0.55 20.99 6.51
C ASP A 453 -0.66 20.99 4.98
N ALA A 454 -1.88 21.13 4.45
CA ALA A 454 -2.13 21.30 3.01
C ALA A 454 -1.85 22.74 2.49
N GLY A 455 -1.40 23.67 3.34
CA GLY A 455 -1.14 25.06 2.97
C GLY A 455 -2.38 25.89 2.63
N LYS A 456 -3.59 25.38 2.88
CA LYS A 456 -4.88 26.03 2.60
C LYS A 456 -5.27 27.02 3.69
N LEU A 457 -4.81 26.81 4.92
CA LEU A 457 -4.90 27.76 6.03
C LEU A 457 -3.51 28.13 6.52
N LYS A 458 -3.35 29.40 6.92
CA LYS A 458 -2.11 29.94 7.46
C LYS A 458 -2.30 30.34 8.91
N LEU A 459 -1.21 30.31 9.67
CA LEU A 459 -1.17 30.71 11.08
C LEU A 459 -0.84 32.21 11.19
N THR A 460 -1.52 32.94 12.05
CA THR A 460 -1.18 34.35 12.33
C THR A 460 0.07 34.48 13.19
N ILE A 461 0.42 33.46 13.96
CA ILE A 461 1.62 33.38 14.80
C ILE A 461 2.35 32.08 14.51
N PRO A 462 3.07 31.96 13.36
CA PRO A 462 3.74 30.72 12.97
C PRO A 462 4.77 30.25 14.00
N ASP A 463 5.49 31.19 14.62
CA ASP A 463 6.54 30.90 15.60
C ASP A 463 6.01 30.31 16.94
N LYS A 464 4.70 30.41 17.17
CA LYS A 464 4.04 29.87 18.37
C LYS A 464 2.71 29.21 18.02
N PRO A 465 2.71 28.04 17.34
CA PRO A 465 1.48 27.39 16.84
C PRO A 465 0.47 27.05 17.96
N LYS A 466 0.96 26.79 19.18
CA LYS A 466 0.14 26.45 20.35
C LYS A 466 -0.33 27.68 21.16
N SER A 467 -0.03 28.89 20.71
CA SER A 467 -0.46 30.12 21.40
C SER A 467 -1.98 30.15 21.60
N LYS A 468 -2.43 30.66 22.75
CA LYS A 468 -3.86 30.91 23.02
C LYS A 468 -4.45 31.98 22.08
N ASN A 469 -3.61 32.88 21.56
CA ASN A 469 -3.98 33.95 20.63
C ASN A 469 -3.81 33.55 19.15
N GLN A 470 -3.47 32.27 18.86
CA GLN A 470 -3.34 31.80 17.51
C GLN A 470 -4.67 31.90 16.77
N LYS A 471 -4.65 32.51 15.58
CA LYS A 471 -5.75 32.53 14.62
C LYS A 471 -5.30 31.90 13.30
N TYR A 472 -6.27 31.49 12.50
CA TYR A 472 -6.07 30.82 11.21
C TYR A 472 -6.76 31.65 10.13
N TYR A 473 -6.12 31.80 8.98
CA TYR A 473 -6.67 32.54 7.85
C TYR A 473 -6.30 31.87 6.51
N SER A 474 -7.13 32.10 5.50
CA SER A 474 -6.86 31.75 4.10
C SER A 474 -6.57 33.01 3.28
N ASP A 475 -5.88 32.86 2.17
CA ASP A 475 -5.65 33.95 1.19
C ASP A 475 -6.94 34.35 0.45
#